data_98758e411e56a6f2dee433539b3ee763
#
_entry.id   98758e411e56a6f2dee433539b3ee763
#
_cell.length_a   1.000
_cell.length_b   1.000
_cell.length_c   1.000
_cell.angle_alpha   90.00
_cell.angle_beta   90.00
_cell.angle_gamma   90.00
#
_symmetry.space_group_name_H-M   'P 1'
#
loop_
_entity.id
_entity.type
_entity.pdbx_description
1 polymer ?
#
loop_
_entity_poly.entity_id
_entity_poly.type
_entity_poly.pdbx_seq_one_letter_code
_entity_poly.pdbx_strand_id
1 'polypeptide(L)'
;ANTGGGSTTTVASRSDWFDSQKITLSNSSINWNTLAERPGTSSYATGRSSRFDEVHVVVIDDTGAVTGNVGTVLEKHLGLSKAKDAEFSAGSPSYWRKYIYTSSNQIFALGGPTLASSGISTASFAGDNFTRATDVAWDQDAQGISFAGSGAQTFTLTGGKDYNGGSGIATTGAMQAEVGKITSGYDLFENKEEFDIDFLLMGSGSYPTHEAQAIANKLISIAELRKDVVAFISPNRGSFLTGSAGTTTLLGAADITDNVVGFYAPLTSTTYAVFDSGYKYMFDRFSDTFRYVPLNGDIAGTCARNDINNFPWFSPAGTARGGILNAVKLAYTP
;
A
#
# COMPACT_ATOMS: atom_id res chain seq x y z
N ALA A 1 -39.03 43.45 41.99
CA ALA A 1 -38.27 42.70 42.99
C ALA A 1 -38.97 41.36 43.17
N ASN A 2 -38.45 40.31 42.62
CA ASN A 2 -38.96 38.96 42.82
C ASN A 2 -38.18 38.31 43.95
N THR A 3 -38.73 38.28 45.12
CA THR A 3 -38.28 37.52 46.28
C THR A 3 -38.82 36.10 46.20
N GLY A 4 -38.48 35.40 45.13
CA GLY A 4 -38.76 33.97 45.04
C GLY A 4 -37.68 33.22 45.78
N GLY A 5 -38.04 32.45 46.80
CA GLY A 5 -37.12 31.58 47.54
C GLY A 5 -36.30 30.72 46.64
N GLY A 6 -35.00 30.78 46.84
CA GLY A 6 -34.04 30.06 46.03
C GLY A 6 -34.17 28.56 46.21
N SER A 7 -34.92 27.94 45.34
CA SER A 7 -34.58 26.59 44.94
C SER A 7 -33.33 26.71 44.06
N THR A 8 -32.19 26.36 44.59
CA THR A 8 -31.02 26.09 43.80
C THR A 8 -31.34 24.88 42.97
N THR A 9 -31.99 25.11 41.84
CA THR A 9 -32.05 24.11 40.78
C THR A 9 -30.61 23.92 40.34
N THR A 10 -29.99 22.88 40.84
CA THR A 10 -28.74 22.38 40.26
C THR A 10 -29.09 22.14 38.81
N VAL A 11 -28.70 23.05 37.94
CA VAL A 11 -28.76 22.82 36.51
C VAL A 11 -27.86 21.61 36.31
N ALA A 12 -28.48 20.45 36.21
CA ALA A 12 -27.74 19.25 35.78
C ALA A 12 -27.00 19.68 34.52
N SER A 13 -25.68 19.68 34.58
CA SER A 13 -24.90 20.01 33.44
C SER A 13 -25.31 19.02 32.35
N ARG A 14 -25.95 19.51 31.32
CA ARG A 14 -26.26 18.69 30.14
C ARG A 14 -24.95 18.30 29.55
N SER A 15 -24.46 17.10 29.88
CA SER A 15 -23.33 16.55 29.14
C SER A 15 -23.81 16.28 27.72
N ASP A 16 -23.03 16.77 26.74
CA ASP A 16 -23.29 16.45 25.36
C ASP A 16 -23.04 14.93 25.15
N TRP A 17 -23.88 14.31 24.34
CA TRP A 17 -23.68 12.88 23.99
C TRP A 17 -22.27 12.59 23.50
N PHE A 18 -21.63 13.56 22.84
CA PHE A 18 -20.27 13.45 22.32
C PHE A 18 -19.22 13.35 23.43
N ASP A 19 -19.47 13.93 24.61
CA ASP A 19 -18.54 13.85 25.73
C ASP A 19 -18.37 12.42 26.27
N SER A 20 -19.35 11.56 26.03
CA SER A 20 -19.28 10.15 26.42
C SER A 20 -18.66 9.24 25.36
N GLN A 21 -18.42 9.74 24.14
CA GLN A 21 -17.89 8.94 23.06
C GLN A 21 -16.40 8.67 23.25
N LYS A 22 -16.01 7.42 23.12
CA LYS A 22 -14.63 6.95 23.32
C LYS A 22 -14.16 6.10 22.17
N ILE A 23 -12.87 6.19 21.91
CA ILE A 23 -12.13 5.22 21.11
C ILE A 23 -11.58 4.18 22.09
N THR A 24 -11.93 2.94 21.88
CA THR A 24 -11.45 1.83 22.70
C THR A 24 -10.15 1.31 22.13
N LEU A 25 -9.10 1.35 22.92
CA LEU A 25 -7.78 0.77 22.61
C LEU A 25 -7.60 -0.54 23.38
N SER A 26 -6.61 -1.31 23.04
CA SER A 26 -6.31 -2.61 23.69
C SER A 26 -6.14 -2.49 25.21
N ASN A 27 -5.52 -1.42 25.70
CA ASN A 27 -5.21 -1.22 27.12
C ASN A 27 -5.75 0.08 27.69
N SER A 28 -6.47 0.89 26.91
CA SER A 28 -6.93 2.22 27.35
C SER A 28 -8.12 2.70 26.52
N SER A 29 -8.53 3.94 26.73
CA SER A 29 -9.49 4.61 25.86
C SER A 29 -9.18 6.08 25.74
N ILE A 30 -9.52 6.66 24.61
CA ILE A 30 -9.38 8.10 24.33
C ILE A 30 -10.76 8.68 24.08
N ASN A 31 -11.08 9.80 24.74
CA ASN A 31 -12.32 10.49 24.49
C ASN A 31 -12.25 11.26 23.17
N TRP A 32 -13.30 11.16 22.35
CA TRP A 32 -13.36 11.86 21.07
C TRP A 32 -13.26 13.38 21.20
N ASN A 33 -13.83 13.95 22.26
CA ASN A 33 -13.80 15.40 22.52
C ASN A 33 -12.38 15.94 22.79
N THR A 34 -11.39 15.07 23.06
CA THR A 34 -9.98 15.47 23.17
C THR A 34 -9.28 15.54 21.80
N LEU A 35 -9.87 14.93 20.79
CA LEU A 35 -9.28 14.82 19.44
C LEU A 35 -9.91 15.76 18.43
N ALA A 36 -11.20 15.99 18.54
CA ALA A 36 -12.01 16.76 17.61
C ALA A 36 -13.24 17.34 18.26
N GLU A 37 -13.81 18.37 17.66
CA GLU A 37 -15.14 18.86 17.96
C GLU A 37 -16.19 17.84 17.48
N ARG A 38 -17.41 18.00 17.96
CA ARG A 38 -18.52 17.14 17.56
C ARG A 38 -18.79 17.25 16.05
N PRO A 39 -18.87 16.12 15.32
CA PRO A 39 -19.26 16.15 13.92
C PRO A 39 -20.70 16.62 13.78
N GLY A 40 -20.96 17.46 12.82
CA GLY A 40 -22.24 18.12 12.62
C GLY A 40 -22.74 18.04 11.19
N THR A 41 -23.09 19.20 10.66
CA THR A 41 -23.54 19.37 9.28
C THR A 41 -22.58 20.27 8.54
N SER A 42 -22.02 19.81 7.44
CA SER A 42 -21.12 20.60 6.62
C SER A 42 -21.85 21.76 5.94
N SER A 43 -21.10 22.78 5.55
CA SER A 43 -21.65 23.88 4.76
C SER A 43 -22.22 23.40 3.42
N TYR A 44 -21.60 22.37 2.84
CA TYR A 44 -22.06 21.74 1.61
C TYR A 44 -23.44 21.11 1.76
N ALA A 45 -23.65 20.34 2.83
CA ALA A 45 -24.92 19.71 3.15
C ALA A 45 -25.98 20.73 3.55
N THR A 46 -25.61 21.75 4.31
CA THR A 46 -26.52 22.85 4.70
C THR A 46 -27.11 23.54 3.48
N GLY A 47 -26.30 23.85 2.48
CA GLY A 47 -26.74 24.45 1.22
C GLY A 47 -27.68 23.57 0.39
N ARG A 48 -27.80 22.28 0.73
CA ARG A 48 -28.65 21.29 0.08
C ARG A 48 -29.81 20.80 0.94
N SER A 49 -30.12 21.51 2.00
CA SER A 49 -31.16 21.14 2.98
C SER A 49 -30.91 19.75 3.64
N SER A 50 -29.65 19.33 3.70
CA SER A 50 -29.23 18.08 4.33
C SER A 50 -28.62 18.32 5.70
N ARG A 51 -28.55 17.27 6.52
CA ARG A 51 -28.09 17.35 7.91
C ARG A 51 -27.27 16.14 8.32
N PHE A 52 -26.34 16.36 9.26
CA PHE A 52 -25.59 15.33 9.99
C PHE A 52 -24.70 14.47 9.06
N ASP A 53 -24.16 15.10 8.05
CA ASP A 53 -23.30 14.42 7.09
C ASP A 53 -21.86 14.26 7.58
N GLU A 54 -21.40 15.03 8.56
CA GLU A 54 -20.01 14.98 8.99
C GLU A 54 -19.65 13.70 9.72
N VAL A 55 -18.44 13.25 9.50
CA VAL A 55 -17.77 12.14 10.16
C VAL A 55 -16.30 12.45 10.36
N HIS A 56 -15.73 11.95 11.44
CA HIS A 56 -14.30 12.04 11.73
C HIS A 56 -13.68 10.66 11.67
N VAL A 57 -12.48 10.59 11.09
CA VAL A 57 -11.67 9.37 11.04
C VAL A 57 -10.32 9.67 11.67
N VAL A 58 -9.93 8.86 12.64
CA VAL A 58 -8.64 8.98 13.33
C VAL A 58 -7.94 7.63 13.30
N VAL A 59 -6.67 7.64 12.96
CA VAL A 59 -5.82 6.45 12.97
C VAL A 59 -4.87 6.51 14.15
N ILE A 60 -4.86 5.48 14.96
CA ILE A 60 -4.12 5.45 16.23
C ILE A 60 -3.24 4.21 16.29
N ASP A 61 -2.03 4.37 16.76
CA ASP A 61 -1.11 3.27 17.09
C ASP A 61 -1.52 2.64 18.42
N ASP A 62 -2.35 1.62 18.36
CA ASP A 62 -2.94 0.97 19.54
C ASP A 62 -1.91 0.29 20.43
N THR A 63 -0.88 -0.31 19.83
CA THR A 63 0.13 -1.11 20.52
C THR A 63 1.48 -0.42 20.66
N GLY A 64 1.68 0.70 20.01
CA GLY A 64 2.98 1.37 19.93
C GLY A 64 3.95 0.72 18.94
N ALA A 65 3.46 -0.18 18.09
CA ALA A 65 4.32 -0.89 17.14
C ALA A 65 4.88 0.01 16.03
N VAL A 66 4.21 1.11 15.73
CA VAL A 66 4.61 2.06 14.68
C VAL A 66 5.50 3.16 15.24
N THR A 67 5.10 3.75 16.38
CA THR A 67 5.73 4.95 16.94
C THR A 67 6.61 4.67 18.17
N GLY A 68 6.49 3.47 18.74
CA GLY A 68 7.07 3.14 20.04
C GLY A 68 6.21 3.59 21.24
N ASN A 69 5.14 4.35 21.03
CA ASN A 69 4.27 4.87 22.09
C ASN A 69 2.81 4.47 21.84
N VAL A 70 2.25 3.75 22.78
CA VAL A 70 0.84 3.31 22.76
C VAL A 70 -0.10 4.51 22.75
N GLY A 71 -1.12 4.46 21.90
CA GLY A 71 -2.15 5.49 21.81
C GLY A 71 -1.77 6.74 21.02
N THR A 72 -0.62 6.73 20.34
CA THR A 72 -0.21 7.85 19.48
C THR A 72 -1.14 7.98 18.30
N VAL A 73 -1.65 9.19 18.07
CA VAL A 73 -2.47 9.50 16.90
C VAL A 73 -1.56 9.64 15.69
N LEU A 74 -1.75 8.76 14.71
CA LEU A 74 -0.98 8.75 13.44
C LEU A 74 -1.57 9.73 12.44
N GLU A 75 -2.89 9.74 12.29
CA GLU A 75 -3.61 10.62 11.35
C GLU A 75 -4.94 11.08 11.92
N LYS A 76 -5.34 12.30 11.55
CA LYS A 76 -6.65 12.87 11.83
C LYS A 76 -7.27 13.39 10.54
N HIS A 77 -8.43 12.88 10.20
CA HIS A 77 -9.22 13.31 9.07
C HIS A 77 -10.59 13.78 9.62
N LEU A 78 -10.76 15.07 9.74
CA LEU A 78 -11.88 15.68 10.43
C LEU A 78 -12.82 16.39 9.47
N GLY A 79 -14.13 16.44 9.80
CA GLY A 79 -15.11 17.16 8.99
C GLY A 79 -15.36 16.54 7.61
N LEU A 80 -15.11 15.25 7.46
CA LEU A 80 -15.41 14.54 6.23
C LEU A 80 -16.92 14.33 6.08
N SER A 81 -17.43 14.27 4.86
CA SER A 81 -18.84 14.07 4.59
C SER A 81 -19.18 12.62 4.24
N LYS A 82 -20.35 12.18 4.68
CA LYS A 82 -20.97 10.93 4.26
C LYS A 82 -21.61 11.02 2.87
N ALA A 83 -21.83 12.22 2.35
CA ALA A 83 -22.41 12.43 1.03
C ALA A 83 -21.34 12.27 -0.05
N LYS A 84 -21.62 11.41 -1.04
CA LYS A 84 -20.65 11.08 -2.11
C LYS A 84 -20.31 12.24 -3.04
N ASP A 85 -21.21 13.23 -3.14
CA ASP A 85 -21.05 14.44 -3.96
C ASP A 85 -20.46 15.63 -3.19
N ALA A 86 -20.14 15.45 -1.89
CA ALA A 86 -19.70 16.53 -1.03
C ALA A 86 -18.29 17.02 -1.35
N GLU A 87 -18.12 18.34 -1.21
CA GLU A 87 -16.86 19.04 -1.43
C GLU A 87 -16.60 20.02 -0.28
N PHE A 88 -15.33 20.21 0.09
CA PHE A 88 -14.89 21.31 0.96
C PHE A 88 -14.95 22.64 0.22
N SER A 89 -14.53 22.63 -1.04
CA SER A 89 -14.59 23.72 -2.00
C SER A 89 -14.67 23.12 -3.41
N ALA A 90 -15.00 23.91 -4.40
CA ALA A 90 -15.14 23.42 -5.78
C ALA A 90 -13.91 22.63 -6.23
N GLY A 91 -14.12 21.37 -6.58
CA GLY A 91 -13.07 20.43 -7.00
C GLY A 91 -12.28 19.74 -5.86
N SER A 92 -12.58 20.04 -4.59
CA SER A 92 -11.93 19.42 -3.44
C SER A 92 -12.91 18.48 -2.73
N PRO A 93 -12.93 17.18 -3.04
CA PRO A 93 -13.89 16.25 -2.48
C PRO A 93 -13.72 16.09 -0.97
N SER A 94 -14.84 16.19 -0.24
CA SER A 94 -14.90 15.91 1.20
C SER A 94 -15.55 14.57 1.52
N TYR A 95 -15.99 13.83 0.53
CA TYR A 95 -16.56 12.50 0.71
C TYR A 95 -15.52 11.56 1.36
N TRP A 96 -15.83 11.02 2.52
CA TRP A 96 -14.87 10.36 3.40
C TRP A 96 -14.10 9.20 2.73
N ARG A 97 -14.75 8.38 1.89
CA ARG A 97 -14.08 7.27 1.19
C ARG A 97 -13.04 7.78 0.19
N LYS A 98 -13.46 8.70 -0.67
CA LYS A 98 -12.58 9.28 -1.68
C LYS A 98 -11.42 10.03 -1.03
N TYR A 99 -11.74 10.80 0.01
CA TYR A 99 -10.75 11.56 0.75
C TYR A 99 -9.70 10.65 1.42
N ILE A 100 -10.13 9.63 2.16
CA ILE A 100 -9.22 8.68 2.81
C ILE A 100 -8.36 7.95 1.77
N TYR A 101 -8.97 7.49 0.66
CA TYR A 101 -8.23 6.82 -0.40
C TYR A 101 -7.10 7.66 -0.99
N THR A 102 -7.29 8.97 -1.11
CA THR A 102 -6.32 9.88 -1.74
C THR A 102 -5.37 10.56 -0.75
N SER A 103 -5.76 10.68 0.52
CA SER A 103 -5.08 11.56 1.48
C SER A 103 -4.47 10.82 2.68
N SER A 104 -4.90 9.59 2.98
CA SER A 104 -4.29 8.81 4.05
C SER A 104 -3.05 8.08 3.57
N ASN A 105 -2.03 8.04 4.43
CA ASN A 105 -0.82 7.24 4.25
C ASN A 105 -0.85 5.92 5.03
N GLN A 106 -1.81 5.77 5.95
CA GLN A 106 -1.88 4.63 6.85
C GLN A 106 -3.01 3.65 6.51
N ILE A 107 -4.11 4.15 5.95
CA ILE A 107 -5.29 3.34 5.68
C ILE A 107 -5.84 3.61 4.28
N PHE A 108 -6.52 2.61 3.72
CA PHE A 108 -7.24 2.72 2.46
C PHE A 108 -8.72 2.40 2.68
N ALA A 109 -9.61 3.28 2.24
CA ALA A 109 -11.03 3.01 2.23
C ALA A 109 -11.40 2.16 1.00
N LEU A 110 -11.44 0.85 1.18
CA LEU A 110 -11.88 -0.08 0.15
C LEU A 110 -13.33 -0.43 0.39
N GLY A 111 -14.18 -0.07 -0.54
CA GLY A 111 -15.61 -0.30 -0.45
C GLY A 111 -16.26 0.54 0.66
N GLY A 112 -17.54 0.41 0.82
CA GLY A 112 -18.22 1.05 1.90
C GLY A 112 -18.59 0.09 2.99
N PRO A 113 -18.97 0.58 4.16
CA PRO A 113 -19.77 -0.22 5.02
C PRO A 113 -21.11 -0.47 4.32
N THR A 114 -21.12 -1.43 3.41
CA THR A 114 -22.37 -2.12 3.13
C THR A 114 -22.66 -2.84 4.42
N LEU A 115 -23.65 -2.37 5.09
CA LEU A 115 -24.04 -2.79 6.42
C LEU A 115 -24.19 -4.30 6.59
N ALA A 116 -24.32 -5.03 5.50
CA ALA A 116 -24.47 -6.49 5.45
C ALA A 116 -23.14 -7.27 5.37
N SER A 117 -22.05 -6.69 4.84
CA SER A 117 -20.82 -7.45 4.56
C SER A 117 -19.69 -7.21 5.56
N SER A 118 -19.79 -6.19 6.39
CA SER A 118 -18.72 -5.81 7.34
C SER A 118 -18.94 -6.26 8.77
N GLY A 119 -20.01 -6.99 9.06
CA GLY A 119 -20.38 -7.38 10.43
C GLY A 119 -20.85 -6.21 11.30
N ILE A 120 -20.94 -5.00 10.76
CA ILE A 120 -21.43 -3.81 11.44
C ILE A 120 -22.94 -3.75 11.26
N SER A 121 -23.67 -3.84 12.37
CA SER A 121 -25.13 -3.71 12.32
C SER A 121 -25.55 -2.28 11.99
N THR A 122 -26.69 -2.13 11.32
CA THR A 122 -27.30 -0.81 11.09
C THR A 122 -27.52 -0.03 12.38
N ALA A 123 -27.73 -0.71 13.50
CA ALA A 123 -27.88 -0.10 14.81
C ALA A 123 -26.58 0.59 15.28
N SER A 124 -25.42 0.09 14.90
CA SER A 124 -24.11 0.68 15.26
C SER A 124 -23.87 2.06 14.65
N PHE A 125 -24.57 2.39 13.57
CA PHE A 125 -24.51 3.71 12.94
C PHE A 125 -25.64 4.64 13.37
N ALA A 126 -26.55 4.16 14.22
CA ALA A 126 -27.72 4.93 14.61
C ALA A 126 -27.40 6.06 15.61
N GLY A 127 -26.31 5.96 16.39
CA GLY A 127 -25.98 6.89 17.47
C GLY A 127 -27.15 7.12 18.41
N ASP A 128 -26.97 7.05 19.69
CA ASP A 128 -28.07 7.06 20.67
C ASP A 128 -28.87 8.36 20.71
N ASN A 129 -28.38 9.44 20.14
CA ASN A 129 -28.96 10.77 20.21
C ASN A 129 -29.45 11.37 18.89
N PHE A 130 -29.45 10.61 17.83
CA PHE A 130 -29.96 11.04 16.54
C PHE A 130 -31.16 10.18 16.16
N THR A 131 -32.26 10.82 15.85
CA THR A 131 -33.36 10.15 15.16
C THR A 131 -32.84 9.68 13.82
N ARG A 132 -32.70 8.39 13.70
CA ARG A 132 -32.31 7.80 12.43
C ARG A 132 -33.41 8.11 11.42
N ALA A 133 -33.07 8.77 10.34
CA ALA A 133 -33.94 8.76 9.19
C ALA A 133 -33.95 7.30 8.68
N THR A 134 -35.10 6.66 8.74
CA THR A 134 -35.33 5.36 8.12
C THR A 134 -34.99 5.49 6.64
N ASP A 135 -34.30 4.51 6.10
CA ASP A 135 -33.96 4.39 4.67
C ASP A 135 -32.85 5.29 4.14
N VAL A 136 -32.13 6.01 4.98
CA VAL A 136 -30.93 6.75 4.55
C VAL A 136 -29.73 5.80 4.55
N ALA A 137 -29.24 5.47 3.38
CA ALA A 137 -27.99 4.77 3.22
C ALA A 137 -26.81 5.75 3.29
N TRP A 138 -25.67 5.27 3.72
CA TRP A 138 -24.40 5.94 3.48
C TRP A 138 -24.21 6.05 1.96
N ASP A 139 -23.42 7.01 1.51
CA ASP A 139 -23.10 7.20 0.10
C ASP A 139 -24.21 7.78 -0.77
N GLN A 140 -25.22 8.38 -0.18
CA GLN A 140 -26.20 9.13 -0.95
C GLN A 140 -25.72 10.57 -1.23
N ASP A 141 -26.31 11.18 -2.24
CA ASP A 141 -26.09 12.60 -2.53
C ASP A 141 -26.62 13.47 -1.36
N ALA A 142 -26.07 14.66 -1.20
CA ALA A 142 -26.42 15.53 -0.06
C ALA A 142 -27.83 16.15 -0.14
N GLN A 143 -28.53 16.05 -1.28
CA GLN A 143 -29.78 16.77 -1.48
C GLN A 143 -30.92 16.26 -0.58
N GLY A 144 -31.36 17.08 0.39
CA GLY A 144 -32.53 16.83 1.23
C GLY A 144 -32.38 15.64 2.20
N ILE A 145 -31.17 15.18 2.47
CA ILE A 145 -30.91 13.97 3.25
C ILE A 145 -30.61 14.30 4.72
N SER A 146 -31.21 13.58 5.64
CA SER A 146 -30.75 13.52 7.02
C SER A 146 -29.95 12.24 7.23
N PHE A 147 -28.63 12.37 7.29
CA PHE A 147 -27.74 11.22 7.46
C PHE A 147 -27.85 10.66 8.87
N ALA A 148 -27.81 9.34 9.00
CA ALA A 148 -27.80 8.67 10.28
C ALA A 148 -26.48 8.93 11.04
N GLY A 149 -26.56 9.08 12.35
CA GLY A 149 -25.39 9.11 13.22
C GLY A 149 -24.68 7.76 13.24
N SER A 150 -23.36 7.77 13.23
CA SER A 150 -22.57 6.54 13.34
C SER A 150 -22.21 6.17 14.79
N GLY A 151 -22.25 7.14 15.69
CA GLY A 151 -21.63 6.97 17.01
C GLY A 151 -20.12 6.78 16.91
N ALA A 152 -19.46 6.52 18.02
CA ALA A 152 -18.06 6.13 18.03
C ALA A 152 -17.93 4.67 17.60
N GLN A 153 -17.17 4.45 16.54
CA GLN A 153 -16.82 3.12 16.04
C GLN A 153 -15.32 2.94 16.14
N THR A 154 -14.90 1.81 16.64
CA THR A 154 -13.48 1.45 16.73
C THR A 154 -13.26 0.17 15.95
N PHE A 155 -12.31 0.21 15.01
CA PHE A 155 -11.91 -0.94 14.23
C PHE A 155 -10.43 -1.21 14.51
N THR A 156 -10.11 -2.42 14.91
CA THR A 156 -8.74 -2.85 15.08
C THR A 156 -8.28 -3.57 13.81
N LEU A 157 -7.25 -3.03 13.15
CA LEU A 157 -6.61 -3.70 12.04
C LEU A 157 -5.73 -4.81 12.59
N THR A 158 -6.05 -6.05 12.25
CA THR A 158 -5.32 -7.25 12.70
C THR A 158 -4.95 -8.11 11.52
N GLY A 159 -4.03 -9.05 11.73
CA GLY A 159 -3.63 -9.99 10.70
C GLY A 159 -2.77 -9.39 9.60
N GLY A 160 -2.25 -8.20 9.79
CA GLY A 160 -1.20 -7.65 8.94
C GLY A 160 -0.03 -8.63 8.89
N LYS A 161 0.55 -8.81 7.72
CA LYS A 161 1.69 -9.69 7.52
C LYS A 161 2.76 -8.94 6.77
N ASP A 162 3.99 -9.17 7.17
CA ASP A 162 5.15 -8.73 6.40
C ASP A 162 5.29 -9.68 5.20
N TYR A 163 4.93 -9.18 4.03
CA TYR A 163 4.95 -9.93 2.77
C TYR A 163 6.35 -9.93 2.18
N ASN A 164 7.27 -10.63 2.78
CA ASN A 164 8.68 -10.63 2.41
C ASN A 164 9.13 -11.81 1.52
N GLY A 165 8.27 -12.30 0.67
CA GLY A 165 8.68 -13.11 -0.46
C GLY A 165 8.76 -14.62 -0.25
N GLY A 166 7.82 -15.24 0.42
CA GLY A 166 7.61 -16.68 0.36
C GLY A 166 6.64 -17.07 -0.76
N SER A 167 6.87 -18.17 -1.42
CA SER A 167 5.88 -18.74 -2.34
C SER A 167 4.67 -19.25 -1.56
N GLY A 168 3.50 -18.77 -1.89
CA GLY A 168 2.27 -19.19 -1.24
C GLY A 168 1.52 -18.02 -0.64
N ILE A 169 0.74 -17.39 -1.49
CA ILE A 169 -0.03 -16.18 -1.22
C ILE A 169 -0.94 -16.33 0.02
N ALA A 170 -1.43 -17.51 0.29
CA ALA A 170 -2.47 -17.72 1.30
C ALA A 170 -1.95 -17.91 2.73
N THR A 171 -0.74 -18.39 2.93
CA THR A 171 -0.29 -18.86 4.24
C THR A 171 0.95 -18.18 4.80
N THR A 172 1.77 -17.59 3.95
CA THR A 172 3.08 -17.05 4.35
C THR A 172 3.16 -15.52 4.32
N GLY A 173 2.11 -14.84 3.86
CA GLY A 173 2.11 -13.41 3.73
C GLY A 173 3.02 -12.88 2.61
N ALA A 174 3.38 -13.69 1.62
CA ALA A 174 4.09 -13.23 0.44
C ALA A 174 3.18 -12.33 -0.41
N MET A 175 3.61 -11.09 -0.64
CA MET A 175 2.97 -10.24 -1.63
C MET A 175 3.58 -10.60 -2.99
N GLN A 176 2.93 -11.50 -3.70
CA GLN A 176 3.31 -11.89 -5.04
C GLN A 176 2.13 -11.59 -5.96
N ALA A 177 2.32 -10.66 -6.89
CA ALA A 177 1.30 -10.40 -7.89
C ALA A 177 1.19 -11.60 -8.83
N GLU A 178 -0.02 -11.87 -9.31
CA GLU A 178 -0.23 -12.89 -10.35
C GLU A 178 0.57 -12.53 -11.62
N VAL A 179 1.21 -13.52 -12.24
CA VAL A 179 2.01 -13.32 -13.46
C VAL A 179 1.22 -12.61 -14.56
N GLY A 180 -0.06 -12.97 -14.73
CA GLY A 180 -0.94 -12.31 -15.71
C GLY A 180 -1.13 -10.81 -15.44
N LYS A 181 -1.14 -10.38 -14.18
CA LYS A 181 -1.24 -8.95 -13.83
C LYS A 181 0.08 -8.21 -14.06
N ILE A 182 1.20 -8.86 -13.77
CA ILE A 182 2.53 -8.29 -14.06
C ILE A 182 2.74 -8.14 -15.56
N THR A 183 2.46 -9.17 -16.34
CA THR A 183 2.60 -9.11 -17.81
C THR A 183 1.69 -8.05 -18.41
N SER A 184 0.43 -7.93 -17.92
CA SER A 184 -0.46 -6.83 -18.33
C SER A 184 0.05 -5.44 -17.90
N GLY A 185 0.76 -5.35 -16.78
CA GLY A 185 1.43 -4.10 -16.39
C GLY A 185 2.57 -3.74 -17.35
N TYR A 186 3.34 -4.73 -17.79
CA TYR A 186 4.38 -4.51 -18.80
C TYR A 186 3.83 -4.20 -20.20
N ASP A 187 2.62 -4.66 -20.56
CA ASP A 187 1.97 -4.30 -21.82
C ASP A 187 1.85 -2.79 -22.02
N LEU A 188 1.72 -2.03 -20.94
CA LEU A 188 1.66 -0.57 -21.01
C LEU A 188 2.91 0.05 -21.63
N PHE A 189 4.06 -0.61 -21.50
CA PHE A 189 5.34 -0.14 -22.07
C PHE A 189 5.57 -0.54 -23.52
N GLU A 190 4.65 -1.23 -24.18
CA GLU A 190 4.73 -1.53 -25.61
C GLU A 190 4.60 -0.28 -26.48
N ASN A 191 3.85 0.72 -25.98
CA ASN A 191 3.63 1.94 -26.71
C ASN A 191 4.79 2.94 -26.51
N LYS A 192 5.67 3.01 -27.48
CA LYS A 192 6.81 3.94 -27.47
C LYS A 192 6.46 5.41 -27.63
N GLU A 193 5.28 5.71 -28.16
CA GLU A 193 4.83 7.09 -28.33
C GLU A 193 4.34 7.70 -27.00
N GLU A 194 3.97 6.84 -26.05
CA GLU A 194 3.44 7.24 -24.74
C GLU A 194 4.52 7.23 -23.66
N PHE A 195 5.44 6.26 -23.72
CA PHE A 195 6.48 6.07 -22.70
C PHE A 195 7.87 6.09 -23.31
N ASP A 196 8.66 7.10 -22.98
CA ASP A 196 10.07 7.21 -23.31
C ASP A 196 10.91 6.53 -22.21
N ILE A 197 11.39 5.33 -22.49
CA ILE A 197 12.17 4.49 -21.57
C ILE A 197 13.33 3.82 -22.29
N ASP A 198 14.46 3.69 -21.61
CA ASP A 198 15.65 3.02 -22.13
C ASP A 198 15.80 1.58 -21.63
N PHE A 199 15.36 1.32 -20.39
CA PHE A 199 15.56 0.03 -19.72
C PHE A 199 14.25 -0.55 -19.20
N LEU A 200 14.11 -1.87 -19.40
CA LEU A 200 13.08 -2.70 -18.78
C LEU A 200 13.74 -3.64 -17.77
N LEU A 201 13.33 -3.56 -16.52
CA LEU A 201 13.88 -4.38 -15.44
C LEU A 201 12.91 -5.49 -15.07
N MET A 202 13.39 -6.73 -14.97
CA MET A 202 12.56 -7.85 -14.51
C MET A 202 12.16 -7.71 -13.03
N GLY A 203 12.95 -6.99 -12.24
CA GLY A 203 12.69 -6.79 -10.82
C GLY A 203 12.90 -8.05 -10.00
N SER A 204 11.98 -8.34 -9.08
CA SER A 204 12.11 -9.47 -8.15
C SER A 204 12.00 -10.82 -8.86
N GLY A 205 12.92 -11.72 -8.55
CA GLY A 205 12.94 -13.11 -9.04
C GLY A 205 12.20 -14.10 -8.14
N SER A 206 11.22 -13.68 -7.36
CA SER A 206 10.55 -14.53 -6.34
C SER A 206 9.58 -15.57 -6.91
N TYR A 207 9.35 -15.56 -8.21
CA TYR A 207 8.44 -16.48 -8.89
C TYR A 207 9.04 -17.88 -9.08
N PRO A 208 8.21 -18.92 -9.20
CA PRO A 208 8.63 -20.23 -9.72
C PRO A 208 9.28 -20.08 -11.10
N THR A 209 10.15 -21.03 -11.45
CA THR A 209 10.97 -20.93 -12.68
C THR A 209 10.13 -20.65 -13.93
N HIS A 210 9.05 -21.40 -14.15
CA HIS A 210 8.20 -21.25 -15.34
C HIS A 210 7.46 -19.90 -15.41
N GLU A 211 7.06 -19.38 -14.26
CA GLU A 211 6.40 -18.06 -14.16
C GLU A 211 7.41 -16.93 -14.40
N ALA A 212 8.58 -17.03 -13.80
CA ALA A 212 9.68 -16.09 -14.04
C ALA A 212 10.14 -16.09 -15.50
N GLN A 213 10.18 -17.25 -16.15
CA GLN A 213 10.44 -17.38 -17.58
C GLN A 213 9.36 -16.73 -18.46
N ALA A 214 8.09 -16.81 -18.04
CA ALA A 214 6.99 -16.14 -18.74
C ALA A 214 7.15 -14.60 -18.67
N ILE A 215 7.52 -14.07 -17.50
CA ILE A 215 7.81 -12.64 -17.34
C ILE A 215 9.01 -12.23 -18.18
N ALA A 216 10.09 -13.01 -18.15
CA ALA A 216 11.30 -12.75 -18.94
C ALA A 216 11.00 -12.71 -20.45
N ASN A 217 10.27 -13.70 -20.96
CA ASN A 217 9.85 -13.73 -22.37
C ASN A 217 8.95 -12.55 -22.75
N LYS A 218 8.09 -12.08 -21.83
CA LYS A 218 7.29 -10.86 -22.06
C LYS A 218 8.16 -9.62 -22.21
N LEU A 219 9.15 -9.45 -21.33
CA LEU A 219 10.10 -8.33 -21.44
C LEU A 219 10.92 -8.39 -22.74
N ILE A 220 11.37 -9.57 -23.12
CA ILE A 220 12.09 -9.79 -24.40
C ILE A 220 11.18 -9.39 -25.57
N SER A 221 9.92 -9.84 -25.56
CA SER A 221 8.95 -9.51 -26.61
C SER A 221 8.74 -8.00 -26.76
N ILE A 222 8.62 -7.28 -25.63
CA ILE A 222 8.48 -5.81 -25.64
C ILE A 222 9.75 -5.15 -26.20
N ALA A 223 10.93 -5.58 -25.76
CA ALA A 223 12.18 -5.03 -26.22
C ALA A 223 12.39 -5.27 -27.72
N GLU A 224 12.04 -6.45 -28.22
CA GLU A 224 12.09 -6.78 -29.67
C GLU A 224 11.07 -5.98 -30.50
N LEU A 225 9.90 -5.73 -29.93
CA LEU A 225 8.88 -4.91 -30.60
C LEU A 225 9.33 -3.45 -30.71
N ARG A 226 9.81 -2.90 -29.61
CA ARG A 226 10.21 -1.49 -29.51
C ARG A 226 11.55 -1.18 -30.20
N LYS A 227 12.57 -1.99 -29.96
CA LYS A 227 13.95 -1.83 -30.45
C LYS A 227 14.71 -0.59 -29.96
N ASP A 228 14.11 0.16 -29.05
CA ASP A 228 14.66 1.35 -28.39
C ASP A 228 14.91 1.12 -26.90
N VAL A 229 14.62 -0.07 -26.38
CA VAL A 229 14.82 -0.45 -24.98
C VAL A 229 15.63 -1.72 -24.84
N VAL A 230 16.29 -1.88 -23.70
CA VAL A 230 17.04 -3.09 -23.33
C VAL A 230 16.40 -3.70 -22.08
N ALA A 231 16.07 -4.99 -22.16
CA ALA A 231 15.57 -5.75 -21.02
C ALA A 231 16.70 -6.31 -20.18
N PHE A 232 16.65 -6.16 -18.86
CA PHE A 232 17.58 -6.74 -17.90
C PHE A 232 16.90 -7.84 -17.11
N ILE A 233 17.41 -9.06 -17.25
CA ILE A 233 16.79 -10.29 -16.77
C ILE A 233 17.74 -11.03 -15.86
N SER A 234 17.26 -11.35 -14.64
CA SER A 234 17.92 -12.24 -13.69
C SER A 234 17.18 -13.57 -13.60
N PRO A 235 17.86 -14.68 -13.32
CA PRO A 235 17.21 -15.94 -12.99
C PRO A 235 16.35 -15.80 -11.74
N ASN A 236 15.38 -16.68 -11.58
CA ASN A 236 14.55 -16.68 -10.40
C ASN A 236 15.33 -17.04 -9.12
N ARG A 237 14.82 -16.60 -7.98
CA ARG A 237 15.44 -16.81 -6.65
C ARG A 237 15.74 -18.28 -6.38
N GLY A 238 14.85 -19.19 -6.78
CA GLY A 238 15.01 -20.63 -6.60
C GLY A 238 16.23 -21.22 -7.33
N SER A 239 16.80 -20.52 -8.32
CA SER A 239 18.03 -20.95 -8.99
C SER A 239 19.28 -20.84 -8.10
N PHE A 240 19.23 -20.03 -7.05
CA PHE A 240 20.37 -19.77 -6.15
C PHE A 240 20.13 -20.21 -4.71
N LEU A 241 18.88 -20.19 -4.25
CA LEU A 241 18.52 -20.22 -2.84
C LEU A 241 17.42 -21.23 -2.55
N THR A 242 17.57 -21.94 -1.45
CA THR A 242 16.50 -22.75 -0.85
C THR A 242 16.01 -22.12 0.44
N GLY A 243 14.83 -22.53 0.89
CA GLY A 243 14.23 -22.10 2.15
C GLY A 243 13.41 -20.81 2.03
N SER A 244 12.65 -20.55 3.09
CA SER A 244 11.82 -19.36 3.25
C SER A 244 12.60 -18.19 3.85
N ALA A 245 12.01 -17.00 3.91
CA ALA A 245 12.60 -15.87 4.60
C ALA A 245 12.99 -16.24 6.05
N GLY A 246 14.21 -15.93 6.44
CA GLY A 246 14.79 -16.27 7.73
C GLY A 246 15.59 -17.58 7.78
N THR A 247 15.38 -18.53 6.85
CA THR A 247 16.12 -19.80 6.76
C THR A 247 16.74 -20.03 5.39
N THR A 248 17.10 -18.94 4.70
CA THR A 248 17.64 -19.01 3.35
C THR A 248 19.03 -19.62 3.32
N THR A 249 19.20 -20.69 2.55
CA THR A 249 20.48 -21.34 2.32
C THR A 249 20.87 -21.20 0.85
N LEU A 250 22.14 -20.85 0.60
CA LEU A 250 22.70 -20.81 -0.74
C LEU A 250 22.91 -22.24 -1.24
N LEU A 251 22.53 -22.50 -2.50
CA LEU A 251 22.77 -23.77 -3.19
C LEU A 251 24.26 -23.98 -3.49
N GLY A 252 24.64 -25.22 -3.75
CA GLY A 252 25.98 -25.54 -4.25
C GLY A 252 26.26 -24.94 -5.64
N ALA A 253 27.53 -24.72 -5.96
CA ALA A 253 27.91 -24.09 -7.22
C ALA A 253 27.43 -24.87 -8.46
N ALA A 254 27.46 -26.19 -8.43
CA ALA A 254 26.97 -27.04 -9.53
C ALA A 254 25.44 -26.87 -9.71
N ASP A 255 24.68 -26.93 -8.61
CA ASP A 255 23.22 -26.76 -8.66
C ASP A 255 22.84 -25.35 -9.18
N ILE A 256 23.56 -24.32 -8.74
CA ILE A 256 23.35 -22.95 -9.24
C ILE A 256 23.58 -22.90 -10.75
N THR A 257 24.67 -23.49 -11.23
CA THR A 257 24.99 -23.49 -12.66
C THR A 257 23.90 -24.20 -13.47
N ASP A 258 23.49 -25.39 -13.04
CA ASP A 258 22.48 -26.17 -13.76
C ASP A 258 21.12 -25.45 -13.74
N ASN A 259 20.74 -24.85 -12.61
CA ASN A 259 19.50 -24.08 -12.49
C ASN A 259 19.50 -22.81 -13.35
N VAL A 260 20.60 -22.07 -13.40
CA VAL A 260 20.73 -20.86 -14.23
C VAL A 260 20.68 -21.20 -15.71
N VAL A 261 21.40 -22.26 -16.14
CA VAL A 261 21.33 -22.75 -17.50
C VAL A 261 19.91 -23.21 -17.83
N GLY A 262 19.26 -23.97 -16.95
CA GLY A 262 17.87 -24.41 -17.11
C GLY A 262 16.87 -23.26 -17.15
N PHE A 263 17.16 -22.15 -16.48
CA PHE A 263 16.33 -20.94 -16.54
C PHE A 263 16.42 -20.25 -17.89
N TYR A 264 17.63 -20.08 -18.43
CA TYR A 264 17.85 -19.34 -19.66
C TYR A 264 17.61 -20.14 -20.93
N ALA A 265 17.81 -21.47 -20.89
CA ALA A 265 17.72 -22.32 -22.07
C ALA A 265 16.42 -22.21 -22.90
N PRO A 266 15.22 -22.09 -22.28
CA PRO A 266 13.98 -21.95 -23.01
C PRO A 266 13.63 -20.51 -23.41
N LEU A 267 14.43 -19.51 -23.02
CA LEU A 267 14.12 -18.11 -23.35
C LEU A 267 14.48 -17.79 -24.81
N THR A 268 13.74 -16.85 -25.38
CA THR A 268 14.03 -16.36 -26.73
C THR A 268 15.38 -15.68 -26.77
N SER A 269 16.25 -16.12 -27.72
CA SER A 269 17.52 -15.45 -27.97
C SER A 269 17.31 -14.11 -28.65
N THR A 270 17.88 -13.06 -28.12
CA THR A 270 17.70 -11.69 -28.59
C THR A 270 18.94 -10.84 -28.36
N THR A 271 19.11 -9.77 -29.13
CA THR A 271 20.12 -8.74 -28.90
C THR A 271 19.62 -7.59 -28.04
N TYR A 272 18.34 -7.60 -27.65
CA TYR A 272 17.68 -6.56 -26.87
C TYR A 272 17.51 -6.92 -25.39
N ALA A 273 18.18 -7.98 -24.92
CA ALA A 273 18.17 -8.34 -23.52
C ALA A 273 19.57 -8.66 -22.99
N VAL A 274 19.81 -8.26 -21.75
CA VAL A 274 20.99 -8.59 -20.96
C VAL A 274 20.59 -9.61 -19.90
N PHE A 275 21.29 -10.73 -19.88
CA PHE A 275 21.10 -11.80 -18.92
C PHE A 275 22.23 -11.77 -17.91
N ASP A 276 21.89 -11.63 -16.64
CA ASP A 276 22.84 -11.76 -15.54
C ASP A 276 22.78 -13.16 -14.93
N SER A 277 23.77 -13.52 -14.15
CA SER A 277 23.87 -14.85 -13.52
C SER A 277 23.93 -14.78 -12.01
N GLY A 278 23.40 -13.75 -11.38
CA GLY A 278 23.68 -13.59 -9.97
C GLY A 278 22.69 -12.86 -9.11
N TYR A 279 22.92 -13.02 -7.81
CA TYR A 279 22.26 -12.30 -6.72
C TYR A 279 23.32 -11.68 -5.82
N LYS A 280 23.06 -10.47 -5.33
CA LYS A 280 23.86 -9.86 -4.26
C LYS A 280 23.20 -10.09 -2.90
N TYR A 281 24.00 -10.29 -1.88
CA TYR A 281 23.59 -10.28 -0.48
C TYR A 281 23.90 -8.92 0.09
N MET A 282 22.87 -8.17 0.50
CA MET A 282 22.99 -6.82 1.00
C MET A 282 22.16 -6.61 2.25
N PHE A 283 22.54 -5.60 3.01
CA PHE A 283 21.76 -5.14 4.15
C PHE A 283 20.60 -4.24 3.70
N ASP A 284 19.39 -4.64 4.05
CA ASP A 284 18.17 -3.85 3.87
C ASP A 284 17.93 -3.02 5.14
N ARG A 285 18.27 -1.75 5.09
CA ARG A 285 18.17 -0.83 6.22
C ARG A 285 16.72 -0.52 6.64
N PHE A 286 15.75 -0.77 5.79
CA PHE A 286 14.33 -0.51 6.10
C PHE A 286 13.71 -1.62 6.92
N SER A 287 14.14 -2.86 6.68
CA SER A 287 13.67 -4.03 7.40
C SER A 287 14.68 -4.57 8.42
N ASP A 288 15.81 -3.88 8.63
CA ASP A 288 16.91 -4.27 9.53
C ASP A 288 17.37 -5.73 9.34
N THR A 289 17.49 -6.14 8.07
CA THR A 289 17.80 -7.53 7.73
C THR A 289 18.65 -7.62 6.47
N PHE A 290 19.38 -8.73 6.34
CA PHE A 290 20.11 -9.03 5.12
C PHE A 290 19.23 -9.80 4.13
N ARG A 291 19.31 -9.42 2.86
CA ARG A 291 18.54 -10.04 1.78
C ARG A 291 19.41 -10.35 0.57
N TYR A 292 19.02 -11.39 -0.17
CA TYR A 292 19.49 -11.63 -1.52
C TYR A 292 18.61 -10.90 -2.52
N VAL A 293 19.23 -10.09 -3.38
CA VAL A 293 18.56 -9.26 -4.38
C VAL A 293 19.13 -9.61 -5.77
N PRO A 294 18.28 -9.79 -6.79
CA PRO A 294 18.73 -10.07 -8.14
C PRO A 294 19.54 -8.90 -8.72
N LEU A 295 20.47 -9.19 -9.62
CA LEU A 295 21.40 -8.21 -10.15
C LEU A 295 20.86 -7.37 -11.32
N ASN A 296 19.67 -7.65 -11.86
CA ASN A 296 19.17 -6.93 -13.05
C ASN A 296 19.16 -5.41 -12.87
N GLY A 297 18.74 -4.91 -11.70
CA GLY A 297 18.77 -3.47 -11.41
C GLY A 297 20.18 -2.90 -11.25
N ASP A 298 21.11 -3.66 -10.66
CA ASP A 298 22.50 -3.24 -10.50
C ASP A 298 23.23 -3.19 -11.86
N ILE A 299 23.00 -4.16 -12.71
CA ILE A 299 23.60 -4.20 -14.06
C ILE A 299 23.07 -3.04 -14.91
N ALA A 300 21.76 -2.81 -14.90
CA ALA A 300 21.16 -1.66 -15.56
C ALA A 300 21.74 -0.34 -15.04
N GLY A 301 21.84 -0.18 -13.71
CA GLY A 301 22.44 0.99 -13.08
C GLY A 301 23.93 1.15 -13.44
N THR A 302 24.67 0.05 -13.64
CA THR A 302 26.05 0.09 -14.09
C THR A 302 26.15 0.55 -15.55
N CYS A 303 25.24 0.11 -16.41
CA CYS A 303 25.13 0.58 -17.79
C CYS A 303 24.81 2.07 -17.84
N ALA A 304 23.81 2.53 -17.11
CA ALA A 304 23.43 3.94 -17.03
C ALA A 304 24.58 4.82 -16.52
N ARG A 305 25.26 4.39 -15.46
CA ARG A 305 26.43 5.10 -14.93
C ARG A 305 27.58 5.18 -15.95
N ASN A 306 27.79 4.10 -16.71
CA ASN A 306 28.79 4.08 -17.75
C ASN A 306 28.45 5.02 -18.89
N ASP A 307 27.18 5.09 -19.28
CA ASP A 307 26.69 5.97 -20.32
C ASP A 307 26.84 7.45 -19.97
N ILE A 308 26.53 7.81 -18.72
CA ILE A 308 26.71 9.18 -18.21
C ILE A 308 28.18 9.61 -18.17
N ASN A 309 29.07 8.71 -17.73
CA ASN A 309 30.48 9.05 -17.48
C ASN A 309 31.42 8.83 -18.69
N ASN A 310 31.00 8.01 -19.66
CA ASN A 310 31.80 7.65 -20.83
C ASN A 310 30.93 7.76 -22.09
N PHE A 311 30.77 6.64 -22.80
CA PHE A 311 29.95 6.55 -24.00
C PHE A 311 29.15 5.25 -24.02
N PRO A 312 27.98 5.20 -24.68
CA PRO A 312 27.08 4.04 -24.69
C PRO A 312 27.77 2.73 -25.18
N TRP A 313 28.76 2.84 -26.08
CA TRP A 313 29.48 1.68 -26.61
C TRP A 313 30.61 1.16 -25.72
N PHE A 314 30.95 1.84 -24.62
CA PHE A 314 31.92 1.30 -23.68
C PHE A 314 31.32 0.17 -22.88
N SER A 315 32.11 -0.90 -22.71
CA SER A 315 31.68 -2.00 -21.82
C SER A 315 31.52 -1.51 -20.39
N PRO A 316 30.39 -1.77 -19.74
CA PRO A 316 30.21 -1.49 -18.34
C PRO A 316 30.98 -2.44 -17.40
N ALA A 317 31.56 -3.52 -17.97
CA ALA A 317 32.32 -4.51 -17.21
C ALA A 317 33.71 -3.99 -16.80
N GLY A 318 34.33 -4.71 -15.86
CA GLY A 318 35.69 -4.47 -15.39
C GLY A 318 35.77 -3.78 -14.04
N THR A 319 36.92 -3.85 -13.40
CA THR A 319 37.19 -3.40 -12.02
C THR A 319 36.94 -1.91 -11.79
N ALA A 320 37.12 -1.10 -12.83
CA ALA A 320 36.93 0.35 -12.72
C ALA A 320 35.46 0.80 -12.93
N ARG A 321 34.66 0.04 -13.66
CA ARG A 321 33.30 0.44 -14.10
C ARG A 321 32.20 -0.48 -13.59
N GLY A 322 32.47 -1.80 -13.54
CA GLY A 322 31.47 -2.82 -13.20
C GLY A 322 31.28 -3.10 -11.71
N GLY A 323 31.71 -2.21 -10.84
CA GLY A 323 31.55 -2.41 -9.39
C GLY A 323 30.08 -2.35 -8.96
N ILE A 324 29.61 -3.44 -8.34
CA ILE A 324 28.30 -3.53 -7.72
C ILE A 324 28.38 -2.97 -6.30
N LEU A 325 27.54 -1.99 -6.01
CA LEU A 325 27.54 -1.29 -4.71
C LEU A 325 26.71 -2.06 -3.66
N ASN A 326 27.07 -1.85 -2.38
CA ASN A 326 26.35 -2.38 -1.23
C ASN A 326 26.21 -3.91 -1.20
N ALA A 327 27.13 -4.65 -1.82
CA ALA A 327 27.15 -6.10 -1.78
C ALA A 327 28.12 -6.58 -0.69
N VAL A 328 27.62 -7.40 0.26
CA VAL A 328 28.48 -8.10 1.24
C VAL A 328 29.11 -9.32 0.58
N LYS A 329 28.31 -10.03 -0.23
CA LYS A 329 28.76 -11.17 -1.06
C LYS A 329 27.87 -11.30 -2.27
N LEU A 330 28.35 -12.03 -3.26
CA LEU A 330 27.60 -12.38 -4.47
C LEU A 330 27.33 -13.89 -4.47
N ALA A 331 26.13 -14.25 -4.95
CA ALA A 331 25.78 -15.60 -5.37
C ALA A 331 25.68 -15.59 -6.90
N TYR A 332 26.52 -16.33 -7.57
CA TYR A 332 26.61 -16.35 -9.04
C TYR A 332 27.10 -17.72 -9.53
N THR A 333 26.94 -17.96 -10.81
CA THR A 333 27.56 -19.10 -11.46
C THR A 333 29.09 -18.89 -11.49
N PRO A 334 29.88 -19.88 -11.11
CA PRO A 334 31.34 -19.79 -11.17
C PRO A 334 31.88 -19.67 -12.62
#